data_211e168fd59bf3912753f3234f0e7125
#
_entry.id   211e168fd59bf3912753f3234f0e7125
#
_cell.length_a   1.000
_cell.length_b   1.000
_cell.length_c   1.000
_cell.angle_alpha   90.00
_cell.angle_beta   90.00
_cell.angle_gamma   90.00
#
_symmetry.space_group_name_H-M   'P 1'
#
loop_
_entity.id
_entity.type
_entity.pdbx_description
1 polymer ?
#
loop_
_entity_poly.entity_id
_entity_poly.type
_entity_poly.pdbx_seq_one_letter_code
_entity_poly.pdbx_strand_id
1 'polypeptide(L)'
;MSKNTIIGLFICAITAILSIQISNYIGIEVLKLEKSPISPIIIAIILGSLISNSLKNINYYADGFTFSIKYLLKLGIILLGIRLSVSDILIYGSQGLFVIIPCIVISIFIVTNLRNYFQVSDNLSLLIAVGTSICGATAIVALAPAINAKKEEISYAIANITIFGLIAMFLYPLLAFTLFNNDSLAVGLFLGTSIHETAQVAGSGMIYAEQYENPSVLDIATVIKLVRNTMMVIVIPFLAYQAKKDSSRENKINIISIFPYFIIGFLAFGVIRTIGDQFEYQIGSELWNNFVHNIKFLAELLLIIAMSAIGYNTKIDKFKNLGLKPFYLGFIAAISVGIVSFSIIYLIF
;
A
#
# COMPACT_ATOMS: atom_id res chain seq x y z
N MET A 1 -0.76 26.21 2.13
CA MET A 1 0.08 25.47 1.16
C MET A 1 1.04 26.43 0.49
N SER A 2 2.32 26.07 0.35
CA SER A 2 3.27 26.89 -0.40
C SER A 2 2.95 26.84 -1.90
N LYS A 3 3.42 27.86 -2.67
CA LYS A 3 3.28 27.87 -4.14
C LYS A 3 3.87 26.61 -4.78
N ASN A 4 5.01 26.14 -4.28
CA ASN A 4 5.69 24.94 -4.78
C ASN A 4 4.89 23.66 -4.51
N THR A 5 4.18 23.58 -3.37
CA THR A 5 3.28 22.46 -3.06
C THR A 5 2.13 22.37 -4.06
N ILE A 6 1.52 23.52 -4.38
CA ILE A 6 0.41 23.59 -5.35
C ILE A 6 0.90 23.16 -6.74
N ILE A 7 2.05 23.68 -7.19
CA ILE A 7 2.63 23.29 -8.49
C ILE A 7 2.93 21.79 -8.52
N GLY A 8 3.50 21.22 -7.45
CA GLY A 8 3.77 19.79 -7.37
C GLY A 8 2.51 18.93 -7.47
N LEU A 9 1.40 19.38 -6.86
CA LEU A 9 0.10 18.72 -7.02
C LEU A 9 -0.40 18.76 -8.46
N PHE A 10 -0.30 19.92 -9.13
CA PHE A 10 -0.67 20.05 -10.53
C PHE A 10 0.17 19.15 -11.43
N ILE A 11 1.47 19.04 -11.19
CA ILE A 11 2.35 18.14 -11.92
C ILE A 11 1.86 16.69 -11.78
N CYS A 12 1.52 16.24 -10.55
CA CYS A 12 0.99 14.90 -10.33
C CYS A 12 -0.35 14.70 -11.07
N ALA A 13 -1.25 15.68 -11.02
CA ALA A 13 -2.54 15.59 -11.70
C ALA A 13 -2.39 15.54 -13.23
N ILE A 14 -1.52 16.37 -13.80
CA ILE A 14 -1.22 16.33 -15.24
C ILE A 14 -0.62 14.97 -15.62
N THR A 15 0.34 14.47 -14.85
CA THR A 15 0.94 13.14 -15.12
C THR A 15 -0.11 12.03 -15.05
N ALA A 16 -1.05 12.10 -14.10
CA ALA A 16 -2.14 11.15 -13.99
C ALA A 16 -3.07 11.18 -15.23
N ILE A 17 -3.46 12.38 -15.68
CA ILE A 17 -4.30 12.56 -16.88
C ILE A 17 -3.56 12.03 -18.11
N LEU A 18 -2.28 12.38 -18.28
CA LEU A 18 -1.45 11.88 -19.39
C LEU A 18 -1.34 10.36 -19.35
N SER A 19 -1.18 9.75 -18.17
CA SER A 19 -1.08 8.29 -18.07
C SER A 19 -2.37 7.59 -18.46
N ILE A 20 -3.53 8.16 -18.14
CA ILE A 20 -4.84 7.66 -18.59
C ILE A 20 -4.95 7.76 -20.13
N GLN A 21 -4.59 8.91 -20.69
CA GLN A 21 -4.63 9.11 -22.14
C GLN A 21 -3.68 8.18 -22.88
N ILE A 22 -2.44 8.02 -22.39
CA ILE A 22 -1.45 7.11 -22.99
C ILE A 22 -1.93 5.67 -22.91
N SER A 23 -2.48 5.25 -21.77
CA SER A 23 -3.07 3.90 -21.62
C SER A 23 -4.16 3.67 -22.66
N ASN A 24 -5.13 4.56 -22.75
CA ASN A 24 -6.22 4.46 -23.71
C ASN A 24 -5.73 4.47 -25.16
N TYR A 25 -4.77 5.34 -25.50
CA TYR A 25 -4.18 5.40 -26.84
C TYR A 25 -3.50 4.07 -27.21
N ILE A 26 -2.70 3.51 -26.31
CA ILE A 26 -2.05 2.21 -26.53
C ILE A 26 -3.09 1.10 -26.72
N GLY A 27 -4.10 1.03 -25.87
CA GLY A 27 -5.13 -0.01 -25.96
C GLY A 27 -5.99 0.12 -27.21
N ILE A 28 -6.62 1.27 -27.41
CA ILE A 28 -7.64 1.47 -28.44
C ILE A 28 -7.02 1.71 -29.81
N GLU A 29 -6.06 2.66 -29.91
CA GLU A 29 -5.56 3.07 -31.21
C GLU A 29 -4.44 2.17 -31.75
N VAL A 30 -3.50 1.75 -30.87
CA VAL A 30 -2.33 0.96 -31.29
C VAL A 30 -2.67 -0.54 -31.36
N LEU A 31 -3.23 -1.08 -30.27
CA LEU A 31 -3.48 -2.51 -30.15
C LEU A 31 -4.86 -2.93 -30.68
N LYS A 32 -5.75 -1.98 -30.97
CA LYS A 32 -7.13 -2.22 -31.44
C LYS A 32 -7.94 -3.10 -30.48
N LEU A 33 -7.69 -2.99 -29.17
CA LEU A 33 -8.41 -3.68 -28.12
C LEU A 33 -9.51 -2.77 -27.54
N GLU A 34 -10.54 -3.33 -26.96
CA GLU A 34 -11.59 -2.57 -26.26
C GLU A 34 -11.04 -1.85 -25.03
N LYS A 35 -9.97 -2.40 -24.42
CA LYS A 35 -9.31 -1.86 -23.24
C LYS A 35 -7.79 -2.01 -23.34
N SER A 36 -7.07 -1.12 -22.67
CA SER A 36 -5.61 -1.19 -22.62
C SER A 36 -5.13 -2.35 -21.74
N PRO A 37 -4.17 -3.16 -22.20
CA PRO A 37 -3.52 -4.16 -21.36
C PRO A 37 -2.51 -3.54 -20.37
N ILE A 38 -2.26 -2.24 -20.44
CA ILE A 38 -1.32 -1.54 -19.55
C ILE A 38 -2.11 -0.56 -18.69
N SER A 39 -2.13 -0.81 -17.38
CA SER A 39 -2.81 0.05 -16.41
C SER A 39 -2.25 1.49 -16.44
N PRO A 40 -3.12 2.53 -16.41
CA PRO A 40 -2.71 3.93 -16.22
C PRO A 40 -1.79 4.14 -15.01
N ILE A 41 -1.94 3.34 -13.96
CA ILE A 41 -1.11 3.40 -12.76
C ILE A 41 0.34 3.06 -13.06
N ILE A 42 0.59 2.01 -13.83
CA ILE A 42 1.94 1.61 -14.24
C ILE A 42 2.59 2.76 -15.00
N ILE A 43 1.87 3.34 -15.96
CA ILE A 43 2.34 4.47 -16.76
C ILE A 43 2.61 5.68 -15.87
N ALA A 44 1.72 6.01 -14.93
CA ALA A 44 1.87 7.14 -14.01
C ALA A 44 3.14 7.03 -13.14
N ILE A 45 3.43 5.84 -12.60
CA ILE A 45 4.62 5.58 -11.80
C ILE A 45 5.88 5.67 -12.66
N ILE A 46 5.88 5.06 -13.84
CA ILE A 46 7.03 5.08 -14.77
C ILE A 46 7.31 6.52 -15.21
N LEU A 47 6.31 7.27 -15.67
CA LEU A 47 6.47 8.66 -16.08
C LEU A 47 6.99 9.52 -14.94
N GLY A 48 6.39 9.42 -13.75
CA GLY A 48 6.85 10.16 -12.57
C GLY A 48 8.30 9.85 -12.23
N SER A 49 8.70 8.57 -12.27
CA SER A 49 10.09 8.15 -12.01
C SER A 49 11.05 8.64 -13.08
N LEU A 50 10.72 8.51 -14.36
CA LEU A 50 11.56 8.98 -15.46
C LEU A 50 11.77 10.49 -15.38
N ILE A 51 10.73 11.28 -15.19
CA ILE A 51 10.80 12.74 -15.07
C ILE A 51 11.65 13.13 -13.85
N SER A 52 11.44 12.47 -12.71
CA SER A 52 12.17 12.77 -11.47
C SER A 52 13.68 12.47 -11.57
N ASN A 53 14.05 11.44 -12.30
CA ASN A 53 15.47 11.07 -12.48
C ASN A 53 16.15 11.88 -13.59
N SER A 54 15.37 12.44 -14.54
CA SER A 54 15.91 13.25 -15.67
C SER A 54 16.02 14.73 -15.34
N LEU A 55 15.08 15.30 -14.54
CA LEU A 55 14.99 16.72 -14.28
C LEU A 55 15.41 17.06 -12.84
N LYS A 56 16.63 17.58 -12.66
CA LYS A 56 17.15 17.97 -11.33
C LYS A 56 16.28 19.00 -10.59
N ASN A 57 15.65 19.93 -11.31
CA ASN A 57 14.84 21.00 -10.73
C ASN A 57 13.47 20.55 -10.22
N ILE A 58 13.02 19.34 -10.57
CA ILE A 58 11.72 18.80 -10.11
C ILE A 58 11.64 18.68 -8.58
N ASN A 59 12.79 18.59 -7.91
CA ASN A 59 12.88 18.49 -6.45
C ASN A 59 12.30 19.69 -5.71
N TYR A 60 12.22 20.87 -6.32
CA TYR A 60 11.58 22.06 -5.73
C TYR A 60 10.09 21.82 -5.44
N TYR A 61 9.47 20.83 -6.10
CA TYR A 61 8.06 20.49 -5.97
C TYR A 61 7.80 19.26 -5.10
N ALA A 62 8.84 18.72 -4.42
CA ALA A 62 8.77 17.51 -3.61
C ALA A 62 7.70 17.56 -2.51
N ASP A 63 7.43 18.74 -1.95
CA ASP A 63 6.35 18.93 -0.98
C ASP A 63 4.97 18.61 -1.56
N GLY A 64 4.73 18.91 -2.84
CA GLY A 64 3.48 18.56 -3.53
C GLY A 64 3.35 17.06 -3.77
N PHE A 65 4.45 16.38 -4.11
CA PHE A 65 4.48 14.91 -4.24
C PHE A 65 4.21 14.24 -2.90
N THR A 66 4.86 14.73 -1.85
CA THR A 66 4.64 14.24 -0.47
C THR A 66 3.20 14.48 -0.02
N PHE A 67 2.61 15.65 -0.34
CA PHE A 67 1.22 15.94 -0.06
C PHE A 67 0.27 14.96 -0.78
N SER A 68 0.50 14.68 -2.05
CA SER A 68 -0.30 13.73 -2.83
C SER A 68 -0.29 12.34 -2.17
N ILE A 69 0.88 11.83 -1.81
CA ILE A 69 1.00 10.52 -1.15
C ILE A 69 0.37 10.54 0.25
N LYS A 70 0.52 11.64 1.00
CA LYS A 70 0.05 11.71 2.39
C LYS A 70 -1.46 11.94 2.51
N TYR A 71 -2.04 12.73 1.62
CA TYR A 71 -3.44 13.17 1.72
C TYR A 71 -4.32 12.64 0.59
N LEU A 72 -3.93 12.77 -0.68
CA LEU A 72 -4.79 12.33 -1.80
C LEU A 72 -4.91 10.81 -1.84
N LEU A 73 -3.83 10.06 -1.57
CA LEU A 73 -3.88 8.61 -1.41
C LEU A 73 -4.89 8.19 -0.35
N LYS A 74 -4.80 8.81 0.86
CA LYS A 74 -5.70 8.47 1.96
C LYS A 74 -7.15 8.81 1.62
N LEU A 75 -7.38 9.95 0.98
CA LEU A 75 -8.71 10.35 0.54
C LEU A 75 -9.25 9.38 -0.51
N GLY A 76 -8.43 8.98 -1.50
CA GLY A 76 -8.81 7.96 -2.47
C GLY A 76 -9.22 6.64 -1.80
N ILE A 77 -8.43 6.17 -0.81
CA ILE A 77 -8.76 4.95 -0.05
C ILE A 77 -10.05 5.14 0.76
N ILE A 78 -10.26 6.28 1.42
CA ILE A 78 -11.51 6.59 2.14
C ILE A 78 -12.71 6.44 1.19
N LEU A 79 -12.63 7.04 0.01
CA LEU A 79 -13.71 7.01 -0.98
C LEU A 79 -13.93 5.61 -1.57
N LEU A 80 -12.90 4.75 -1.64
CA LEU A 80 -13.07 3.36 -2.05
C LEU A 80 -14.05 2.58 -1.16
N GLY A 81 -14.26 3.02 0.09
CA GLY A 81 -15.26 2.41 0.97
C GLY A 81 -16.67 2.36 0.39
N ILE A 82 -17.01 3.27 -0.55
CA ILE A 82 -18.31 3.27 -1.26
C ILE A 82 -18.52 2.03 -2.15
N ARG A 83 -17.47 1.26 -2.44
CA ARG A 83 -17.55 0.06 -3.28
C ARG A 83 -18.09 -1.16 -2.54
N LEU A 84 -18.04 -1.15 -1.22
CA LEU A 84 -18.33 -2.28 -0.33
C LEU A 84 -19.41 -1.94 0.68
N SER A 85 -20.26 -2.90 0.97
CA SER A 85 -21.16 -2.85 2.13
C SER A 85 -20.39 -3.15 3.43
N VAL A 86 -21.00 -2.84 4.57
CA VAL A 86 -20.43 -3.20 5.89
C VAL A 86 -20.30 -4.71 6.04
N SER A 87 -21.24 -5.49 5.52
CA SER A 87 -21.15 -6.96 5.53
C SER A 87 -19.94 -7.47 4.74
N ASP A 88 -19.67 -6.93 3.56
CA ASP A 88 -18.50 -7.31 2.77
C ASP A 88 -17.20 -7.01 3.52
N ILE A 89 -17.11 -5.82 4.14
CA ILE A 89 -15.93 -5.42 4.92
C ILE A 89 -15.70 -6.38 6.10
N LEU A 90 -16.77 -6.78 6.80
CA LEU A 90 -16.67 -7.73 7.92
C LEU A 90 -16.27 -9.13 7.46
N ILE A 91 -16.85 -9.62 6.36
CA ILE A 91 -16.55 -10.94 5.81
C ILE A 91 -15.07 -10.99 5.37
N TYR A 92 -14.64 -10.09 4.49
CA TYR A 92 -13.26 -10.07 4.02
C TYR A 92 -12.27 -9.80 5.14
N GLY A 93 -12.62 -8.87 6.06
CA GLY A 93 -11.77 -8.56 7.20
C GLY A 93 -11.55 -9.74 8.13
N SER A 94 -12.59 -10.52 8.43
CA SER A 94 -12.49 -11.71 9.28
C SER A 94 -11.68 -12.82 8.61
N GLN A 95 -11.92 -13.10 7.33
CA GLN A 95 -11.14 -14.05 6.54
C GLN A 95 -9.66 -13.63 6.46
N GLY A 96 -9.40 -12.34 6.30
CA GLY A 96 -8.05 -11.79 6.28
C GLY A 96 -7.24 -12.03 7.53
N LEU A 97 -7.86 -12.03 8.72
CA LEU A 97 -7.15 -12.25 9.99
C LEU A 97 -6.43 -13.60 10.04
N PHE A 98 -7.01 -14.65 9.46
CA PHE A 98 -6.40 -15.98 9.40
C PHE A 98 -5.09 -16.00 8.61
N VAL A 99 -4.92 -15.12 7.63
CA VAL A 99 -3.70 -14.98 6.85
C VAL A 99 -2.78 -13.91 7.45
N ILE A 100 -3.32 -12.78 7.91
CA ILE A 100 -2.57 -11.64 8.43
C ILE A 100 -1.75 -12.03 9.66
N ILE A 101 -2.37 -12.70 10.65
CA ILE A 101 -1.70 -13.02 11.91
C ILE A 101 -0.47 -13.90 11.70
N PRO A 102 -0.55 -15.05 11.01
CA PRO A 102 0.65 -15.85 10.72
C PRO A 102 1.69 -15.10 9.89
N CYS A 103 1.29 -14.29 8.89
CA CYS A 103 2.22 -13.49 8.11
C CYS A 103 3.04 -12.53 9.00
N ILE A 104 2.38 -11.86 9.95
CA ILE A 104 3.05 -10.95 10.91
C ILE A 104 4.03 -11.74 11.80
N VAL A 105 3.54 -12.79 12.44
CA VAL A 105 4.34 -13.57 13.41
C VAL A 105 5.55 -14.22 12.75
N ILE A 106 5.33 -14.92 11.63
CA ILE A 106 6.39 -15.65 10.93
C ILE A 106 7.41 -14.68 10.33
N SER A 107 6.97 -13.54 9.75
CA SER A 107 7.89 -12.55 9.21
C SER A 107 8.78 -11.94 10.29
N ILE A 108 8.21 -11.53 11.42
CA ILE A 108 8.98 -10.99 12.55
C ILE A 108 9.96 -12.05 13.03
N PHE A 109 9.52 -13.29 13.20
CA PHE A 109 10.37 -14.41 13.64
C PHE A 109 11.55 -14.65 12.67
N ILE A 110 11.30 -14.73 11.37
CA ILE A 110 12.34 -14.97 10.37
C ILE A 110 13.37 -13.84 10.39
N VAL A 111 12.93 -12.59 10.35
CA VAL A 111 13.84 -11.42 10.27
C VAL A 111 14.68 -11.30 11.52
N THR A 112 14.08 -11.47 12.70
CA THR A 112 14.80 -11.35 13.98
C THR A 112 15.79 -12.48 14.19
N ASN A 113 15.53 -13.69 13.71
CA ASN A 113 16.49 -14.80 13.80
C ASN A 113 17.64 -14.70 12.79
N LEU A 114 17.36 -14.22 11.58
CA LEU A 114 18.39 -14.08 10.54
C LEU A 114 19.29 -12.86 10.71
N ARG A 115 18.98 -11.93 11.60
CA ARG A 115 19.77 -10.69 11.82
C ARG A 115 21.24 -10.97 12.13
N ASN A 116 21.52 -11.98 12.96
CA ASN A 116 22.88 -12.34 13.35
C ASN A 116 23.69 -12.87 12.16
N TYR A 117 23.06 -13.69 11.31
CA TYR A 117 23.68 -14.21 10.09
C TYR A 117 24.07 -13.10 9.13
N PHE A 118 23.20 -12.09 8.96
CA PHE A 118 23.48 -10.93 8.10
C PHE A 118 24.25 -9.82 8.81
N GLN A 119 24.58 -9.97 10.10
CA GLN A 119 25.26 -8.96 10.90
C GLN A 119 24.54 -7.58 10.88
N VAL A 120 23.23 -7.61 10.97
CA VAL A 120 22.36 -6.42 11.01
C VAL A 120 22.06 -6.08 12.47
N SER A 121 22.07 -4.78 12.81
CA SER A 121 21.74 -4.32 14.17
C SER A 121 20.30 -4.74 14.56
N ASP A 122 20.09 -4.91 15.87
CA ASP A 122 18.78 -5.27 16.42
C ASP A 122 17.70 -4.28 16.02
N ASN A 123 18.00 -2.99 16.13
CA ASN A 123 17.06 -1.93 15.75
C ASN A 123 16.69 -1.99 14.27
N LEU A 124 17.68 -2.08 13.37
CA LEU A 124 17.43 -2.14 11.93
C LEU A 124 16.63 -3.39 11.55
N SER A 125 16.95 -4.53 12.16
CA SER A 125 16.21 -5.79 11.91
C SER A 125 14.75 -5.68 12.36
N LEU A 126 14.48 -5.10 13.54
CA LEU A 126 13.11 -4.86 14.02
C LEU A 126 12.35 -3.88 13.12
N LEU A 127 13.01 -2.82 12.62
CA LEU A 127 12.40 -1.88 11.69
C LEU A 127 12.05 -2.55 10.35
N ILE A 128 12.94 -3.39 9.81
CA ILE A 128 12.67 -4.16 8.59
C ILE A 128 11.51 -5.15 8.85
N ALA A 129 11.54 -5.86 9.98
CA ALA A 129 10.51 -6.83 10.35
C ALA A 129 9.12 -6.17 10.42
N VAL A 130 8.98 -5.08 11.18
CA VAL A 130 7.69 -4.39 11.35
C VAL A 130 7.23 -3.69 10.07
N GLY A 131 8.16 -3.14 9.31
CA GLY A 131 7.86 -2.53 8.01
C GLY A 131 7.31 -3.53 7.00
N THR A 132 7.95 -4.70 6.91
CA THR A 132 7.52 -5.77 6.00
C THR A 132 6.22 -6.42 6.46
N SER A 133 6.05 -6.64 7.77
CA SER A 133 4.92 -7.41 8.31
C SER A 133 3.63 -6.63 8.49
N ILE A 134 3.64 -5.28 8.57
CA ILE A 134 2.42 -4.49 8.84
C ILE A 134 2.12 -3.51 7.70
N CYS A 135 2.69 -2.28 7.76
CA CYS A 135 2.26 -1.21 6.87
C CYS A 135 3.41 -0.35 6.31
N GLY A 136 4.59 -0.92 6.19
CA GLY A 136 5.71 -0.24 5.58
C GLY A 136 6.25 0.91 6.44
N ALA A 137 6.43 2.07 5.82
CA ALA A 137 7.06 3.24 6.42
C ALA A 137 6.35 3.72 7.70
N THR A 138 5.01 3.63 7.76
CA THR A 138 4.25 4.10 8.94
C THR A 138 4.60 3.29 10.19
N ALA A 139 4.72 1.97 10.08
CA ALA A 139 5.08 1.11 11.20
C ALA A 139 6.54 1.33 11.63
N ILE A 140 7.45 1.56 10.69
CA ILE A 140 8.86 1.90 10.97
C ILE A 140 8.93 3.20 11.77
N VAL A 141 8.27 4.27 11.31
CA VAL A 141 8.27 5.58 11.98
C VAL A 141 7.63 5.51 13.38
N ALA A 142 6.61 4.68 13.54
CA ALA A 142 5.94 4.51 14.83
C ALA A 142 6.78 3.72 15.85
N LEU A 143 7.53 2.70 15.40
CA LEU A 143 8.38 1.89 16.29
C LEU A 143 9.71 2.59 16.60
N ALA A 144 10.29 3.31 15.66
CA ALA A 144 11.65 3.88 15.74
C ALA A 144 11.93 4.67 17.03
N PRO A 145 11.07 5.59 17.49
CA PRO A 145 11.30 6.33 18.74
C PRO A 145 11.31 5.40 19.97
N ALA A 146 10.50 4.35 19.96
CA ALA A 146 10.35 3.45 21.08
C ALA A 146 11.58 2.54 21.31
N ILE A 147 12.32 2.25 20.24
CA ILE A 147 13.57 1.47 20.28
C ILE A 147 14.83 2.32 20.16
N ASN A 148 14.70 3.66 20.18
CA ASN A 148 15.81 4.61 19.99
C ASN A 148 16.62 4.34 18.71
N ALA A 149 15.95 4.02 17.61
CA ALA A 149 16.59 3.75 16.33
C ALA A 149 17.30 5.00 15.77
N LYS A 150 18.46 4.79 15.13
CA LYS A 150 19.22 5.86 14.47
C LYS A 150 18.52 6.32 13.19
N LYS A 151 18.72 7.56 12.78
CA LYS A 151 18.14 8.12 11.55
C LYS A 151 18.52 7.33 10.30
N GLU A 152 19.76 6.85 10.27
CA GLU A 152 20.29 6.01 9.18
C GLU A 152 19.56 4.67 9.10
N GLU A 153 19.28 4.02 10.24
CA GLU A 153 18.53 2.77 10.31
C GLU A 153 17.09 2.95 9.84
N ILE A 154 16.43 4.05 10.25
CA ILE A 154 15.09 4.41 9.82
C ILE A 154 15.04 4.61 8.30
N SER A 155 15.97 5.44 7.79
CA SER A 155 16.03 5.74 6.35
C SER A 155 16.31 4.50 5.52
N TYR A 156 17.20 3.63 6.02
CA TYR A 156 17.53 2.36 5.37
C TYR A 156 16.33 1.41 5.33
N ALA A 157 15.67 1.21 6.47
CA ALA A 157 14.49 0.35 6.54
C ALA A 157 13.37 0.83 5.59
N ILE A 158 13.09 2.14 5.56
CA ILE A 158 12.10 2.72 4.65
C ILE A 158 12.49 2.49 3.19
N ALA A 159 13.74 2.72 2.81
CA ALA A 159 14.20 2.50 1.44
C ALA A 159 14.07 1.03 1.03
N ASN A 160 14.44 0.11 1.92
CA ASN A 160 14.37 -1.33 1.71
C ASN A 160 12.93 -1.80 1.41
N ILE A 161 11.98 -1.47 2.29
CA ILE A 161 10.58 -1.87 2.10
C ILE A 161 9.94 -1.20 0.87
N THR A 162 10.37 0.03 0.53
CA THR A 162 9.87 0.72 -0.65
C THR A 162 10.27 -0.01 -1.92
N ILE A 163 11.55 -0.45 -2.02
CA ILE A 163 12.04 -1.21 -3.18
C ILE A 163 11.27 -2.52 -3.35
N PHE A 164 11.28 -3.36 -2.32
CA PHE A 164 10.67 -4.67 -2.42
C PHE A 164 9.15 -4.59 -2.56
N GLY A 165 8.54 -3.59 -1.95
CA GLY A 165 7.12 -3.33 -2.13
C GLY A 165 6.76 -2.84 -3.53
N LEU A 166 7.60 -2.00 -4.17
CA LEU A 166 7.41 -1.62 -5.58
C LEU A 166 7.57 -2.83 -6.51
N ILE A 167 8.58 -3.66 -6.30
CA ILE A 167 8.76 -4.89 -7.06
C ILE A 167 7.53 -5.80 -6.91
N ALA A 168 7.07 -5.99 -5.67
CA ALA A 168 5.89 -6.80 -5.39
C ALA A 168 4.61 -6.21 -6.03
N MET A 169 4.46 -4.87 -6.02
CA MET A 169 3.30 -4.20 -6.61
C MET A 169 3.12 -4.51 -8.10
N PHE A 170 4.22 -4.64 -8.84
CA PHE A 170 4.17 -4.98 -10.27
C PHE A 170 4.18 -6.49 -10.54
N LEU A 171 4.91 -7.26 -9.73
CA LEU A 171 5.11 -8.69 -9.98
C LEU A 171 3.95 -9.54 -9.42
N TYR A 172 3.42 -9.18 -8.25
CA TYR A 172 2.42 -10.02 -7.57
C TYR A 172 1.05 -10.07 -8.27
N PRO A 173 0.55 -9.04 -8.97
CA PRO A 173 -0.64 -9.20 -9.80
C PRO A 173 -0.52 -10.31 -10.83
N LEU A 174 0.62 -10.38 -11.53
CA LEU A 174 0.90 -11.42 -12.52
C LEU A 174 1.01 -12.81 -11.87
N LEU A 175 1.76 -12.92 -10.77
CA LEU A 175 1.89 -14.18 -10.04
C LEU A 175 0.54 -14.63 -9.46
N ALA A 176 -0.25 -13.74 -8.89
CA ALA A 176 -1.53 -14.05 -8.30
C ALA A 176 -2.53 -14.59 -9.35
N PHE A 177 -2.54 -14.02 -10.55
CA PHE A 177 -3.37 -14.53 -11.65
C PHE A 177 -3.03 -15.99 -11.98
N THR A 178 -1.75 -16.32 -12.08
CA THR A 178 -1.31 -17.69 -12.39
C THR A 178 -1.49 -18.68 -11.24
N LEU A 179 -1.36 -18.22 -9.98
CA LEU A 179 -1.43 -19.07 -8.80
C LEU A 179 -2.86 -19.35 -8.34
N PHE A 180 -3.80 -18.41 -8.53
CA PHE A 180 -5.15 -18.47 -7.97
C PHE A 180 -6.26 -18.48 -9.01
N ASN A 181 -5.94 -18.67 -10.31
CA ASN A 181 -6.92 -18.79 -11.39
C ASN A 181 -8.00 -17.68 -11.41
N ASN A 182 -7.59 -16.43 -11.11
CA ASN A 182 -8.46 -15.25 -11.03
C ASN A 182 -9.54 -15.31 -9.93
N ASP A 183 -9.36 -16.15 -8.89
CA ASP A 183 -10.24 -16.12 -7.71
C ASP A 183 -10.07 -14.80 -6.96
N SER A 184 -11.15 -14.01 -6.86
CA SER A 184 -11.14 -12.67 -6.30
C SER A 184 -10.68 -12.63 -4.84
N LEU A 185 -11.14 -13.62 -4.04
CA LEU A 185 -10.83 -13.68 -2.61
C LEU A 185 -9.37 -14.04 -2.39
N ALA A 186 -8.91 -15.12 -3.01
CA ALA A 186 -7.53 -15.60 -2.87
C ALA A 186 -6.52 -14.55 -3.35
N VAL A 187 -6.76 -13.94 -4.51
CA VAL A 187 -5.91 -12.86 -5.04
C VAL A 187 -5.93 -11.64 -4.14
N GLY A 188 -7.11 -11.19 -3.69
CA GLY A 188 -7.23 -10.05 -2.80
C GLY A 188 -6.55 -10.27 -1.45
N LEU A 189 -6.71 -11.47 -0.85
CA LEU A 189 -5.99 -11.89 0.34
C LEU A 189 -4.46 -11.85 0.12
N PHE A 190 -3.98 -12.42 -0.99
CA PHE A 190 -2.56 -12.46 -1.31
C PHE A 190 -1.97 -11.07 -1.48
N LEU A 191 -2.56 -10.21 -2.30
CA LEU A 191 -2.06 -8.85 -2.52
C LEU A 191 -2.10 -8.01 -1.23
N GLY A 192 -3.19 -8.10 -0.45
CA GLY A 192 -3.36 -7.35 0.80
C GLY A 192 -2.40 -7.76 1.90
N THR A 193 -2.05 -9.06 1.98
CA THR A 193 -1.17 -9.60 3.03
C THR A 193 0.31 -9.63 2.65
N SER A 194 0.67 -9.71 1.35
CA SER A 194 2.06 -9.86 0.91
C SER A 194 2.75 -8.52 0.64
N ILE A 195 2.03 -7.52 0.17
CA ILE A 195 2.60 -6.22 -0.21
C ILE A 195 2.72 -5.30 1.01
N HIS A 196 3.81 -4.52 1.08
CA HIS A 196 4.22 -3.86 2.30
C HIS A 196 3.41 -2.59 2.61
N GLU A 197 3.26 -1.67 1.66
CA GLU A 197 2.63 -0.37 1.85
C GLU A 197 1.20 -0.33 1.31
N THR A 198 0.32 0.44 1.98
CA THR A 198 -1.07 0.61 1.57
C THR A 198 -1.20 1.17 0.16
N ALA A 199 -0.34 2.11 -0.21
CA ALA A 199 -0.27 2.66 -1.56
C ALA A 199 0.03 1.59 -2.61
N GLN A 200 1.00 0.72 -2.32
CA GLN A 200 1.42 -0.37 -3.21
C GLN A 200 0.33 -1.45 -3.33
N VAL A 201 -0.41 -1.73 -2.24
CA VAL A 201 -1.57 -2.64 -2.29
C VAL A 201 -2.68 -2.05 -3.15
N ALA A 202 -3.03 -0.78 -2.96
CA ALA A 202 -4.02 -0.13 -3.81
C ALA A 202 -3.58 -0.12 -5.28
N GLY A 203 -2.31 0.20 -5.54
CA GLY A 203 -1.74 0.16 -6.89
C GLY A 203 -1.80 -1.22 -7.52
N SER A 204 -1.38 -2.28 -6.80
CA SER A 204 -1.42 -3.66 -7.30
C SER A 204 -2.85 -4.16 -7.52
N GLY A 205 -3.79 -3.81 -6.62
CA GLY A 205 -5.20 -4.12 -6.76
C GLY A 205 -5.82 -3.46 -7.99
N MET A 206 -5.49 -2.19 -8.27
CA MET A 206 -5.94 -1.51 -9.49
C MET A 206 -5.32 -2.09 -10.75
N ILE A 207 -3.99 -2.38 -10.73
CA ILE A 207 -3.31 -3.06 -11.84
C ILE A 207 -4.03 -4.38 -12.16
N TYR A 208 -4.32 -5.19 -11.13
CA TYR A 208 -5.00 -6.47 -11.29
C TYR A 208 -6.43 -6.29 -11.83
N ALA A 209 -7.19 -5.36 -11.21
CA ALA A 209 -8.57 -5.08 -11.58
C ALA A 209 -8.72 -4.67 -13.06
N GLU A 210 -7.77 -3.86 -13.55
CA GLU A 210 -7.77 -3.40 -14.92
C GLU A 210 -7.27 -4.46 -15.90
N GLN A 211 -6.17 -5.16 -15.55
CA GLN A 211 -5.50 -6.11 -16.45
C GLN A 211 -6.28 -7.42 -16.60
N TYR A 212 -6.94 -7.88 -15.55
CA TYR A 212 -7.66 -9.16 -15.52
C TYR A 212 -9.17 -9.01 -15.34
N GLU A 213 -9.70 -7.79 -15.50
CA GLU A 213 -11.13 -7.47 -15.45
C GLU A 213 -11.83 -7.93 -14.15
N ASN A 214 -11.11 -7.87 -13.02
CA ASN A 214 -11.61 -8.30 -11.73
C ASN A 214 -11.53 -7.18 -10.68
N PRO A 215 -12.48 -6.23 -10.68
CA PRO A 215 -12.46 -5.08 -9.78
C PRO A 215 -12.62 -5.43 -8.30
N SER A 216 -13.20 -6.59 -7.98
CA SER A 216 -13.37 -7.05 -6.59
C SER A 216 -12.02 -7.26 -5.88
N VAL A 217 -10.96 -7.58 -6.62
CA VAL A 217 -9.61 -7.76 -6.06
C VAL A 217 -9.09 -6.48 -5.40
N LEU A 218 -9.31 -5.31 -6.00
CA LEU A 218 -8.92 -4.03 -5.40
C LEU A 218 -9.63 -3.83 -4.05
N ASP A 219 -10.91 -4.13 -4.02
CA ASP A 219 -11.75 -3.92 -2.84
C ASP A 219 -11.31 -4.83 -1.70
N ILE A 220 -11.17 -6.13 -1.98
CA ILE A 220 -10.72 -7.13 -1.01
C ILE A 220 -9.30 -6.82 -0.52
N ALA A 221 -8.34 -6.61 -1.41
CA ALA A 221 -6.96 -6.30 -1.04
C ALA A 221 -6.88 -5.05 -0.16
N THR A 222 -7.71 -4.03 -0.43
CA THR A 222 -7.78 -2.81 0.38
C THR A 222 -8.29 -3.11 1.78
N VAL A 223 -9.39 -3.86 1.94
CA VAL A 223 -9.92 -4.26 3.26
C VAL A 223 -8.85 -5.03 4.04
N ILE A 224 -8.26 -6.05 3.43
CA ILE A 224 -7.23 -6.89 4.05
C ILE A 224 -6.05 -6.02 4.54
N LYS A 225 -5.60 -5.08 3.70
CA LYS A 225 -4.52 -4.16 4.09
C LYS A 225 -4.91 -3.23 5.23
N LEU A 226 -6.14 -2.73 5.25
CA LEU A 226 -6.62 -1.88 6.34
C LEU A 226 -6.69 -2.64 7.66
N VAL A 227 -7.18 -3.88 7.65
CA VAL A 227 -7.18 -4.77 8.83
C VAL A 227 -5.74 -5.03 9.29
N ARG A 228 -4.80 -5.34 8.37
CA ARG A 228 -3.39 -5.52 8.71
C ARG A 228 -2.78 -4.27 9.33
N ASN A 229 -3.15 -3.08 8.87
CA ASN A 229 -2.67 -1.82 9.44
C ASN A 229 -3.15 -1.61 10.89
N THR A 230 -4.36 -2.07 11.27
CA THR A 230 -4.83 -1.97 12.66
C THR A 230 -3.99 -2.80 13.62
N MET A 231 -3.30 -3.85 13.14
CA MET A 231 -2.41 -4.66 13.96
C MET A 231 -1.23 -3.87 14.55
N MET A 232 -0.91 -2.68 14.00
CA MET A 232 0.08 -1.78 14.59
C MET A 232 -0.19 -1.48 16.08
N VAL A 233 -1.46 -1.34 16.44
CA VAL A 233 -1.89 -1.00 17.80
C VAL A 233 -1.47 -2.06 18.82
N ILE A 234 -1.33 -3.30 18.38
CA ILE A 234 -0.91 -4.44 19.22
C ILE A 234 0.60 -4.70 19.06
N VAL A 235 1.06 -4.81 17.82
CA VAL A 235 2.43 -5.28 17.53
C VAL A 235 3.49 -4.26 17.92
N ILE A 236 3.26 -2.95 17.70
CA ILE A 236 4.27 -1.92 18.03
C ILE A 236 4.52 -1.83 19.54
N PRO A 237 3.50 -1.72 20.41
CA PRO A 237 3.72 -1.76 21.86
C PRO A 237 4.40 -3.04 22.34
N PHE A 238 4.03 -4.20 21.77
CA PHE A 238 4.63 -5.48 22.09
C PHE A 238 6.14 -5.53 21.78
N LEU A 239 6.53 -5.13 20.55
CA LEU A 239 7.94 -5.10 20.15
C LEU A 239 8.74 -4.06 20.92
N ALA A 240 8.15 -2.90 21.20
CA ALA A 240 8.78 -1.88 22.02
C ALA A 240 9.00 -2.36 23.46
N TYR A 241 8.07 -3.12 24.04
CA TYR A 241 8.24 -3.73 25.35
C TYR A 241 9.37 -4.75 25.38
N GLN A 242 9.46 -5.61 24.35
CA GLN A 242 10.57 -6.57 24.23
C GLN A 242 11.93 -5.88 24.12
N ALA A 243 12.03 -4.84 23.29
CA ALA A 243 13.28 -4.09 23.13
C ALA A 243 13.71 -3.33 24.40
N LYS A 244 12.75 -2.95 25.26
CA LYS A 244 13.03 -2.27 26.55
C LYS A 244 13.59 -3.17 27.62
N LYS A 245 13.38 -4.46 27.57
CA LYS A 245 13.90 -5.41 28.58
C LYS A 245 15.43 -5.28 28.72
N ASP A 246 16.07 -4.70 27.71
CA ASP A 246 17.52 -4.49 27.63
C ASP A 246 17.95 -3.02 27.84
N SER A 247 17.02 -2.06 28.08
CA SER A 247 17.39 -0.64 28.23
C SER A 247 16.54 0.09 29.28
N SER A 248 17.20 0.92 30.13
CA SER A 248 16.64 1.59 31.31
C SER A 248 15.87 2.90 31.04
N ARG A 249 15.38 3.19 29.83
CA ARG A 249 14.68 4.45 29.49
C ARG A 249 13.21 4.22 29.13
N GLU A 250 12.32 4.93 29.82
CA GLU A 250 10.86 4.91 29.57
C GLU A 250 10.44 5.91 28.46
N ASN A 251 10.31 5.48 27.23
CA ASN A 251 9.57 6.23 26.22
C ASN A 251 8.12 5.71 26.17
N LYS A 252 7.16 6.54 26.58
CA LYS A 252 5.73 6.19 26.50
C LYS A 252 5.27 6.25 25.04
N ILE A 253 4.74 5.12 24.53
CA ILE A 253 4.14 5.06 23.21
C ILE A 253 2.70 5.58 23.33
N ASN A 254 2.37 6.60 22.53
CA ASN A 254 0.98 7.04 22.41
C ASN A 254 0.25 6.18 21.38
N ILE A 255 -0.54 5.20 21.84
CA ILE A 255 -1.30 4.27 21.00
C ILE A 255 -2.25 5.02 20.06
N ILE A 256 -2.84 6.12 20.53
CA ILE A 256 -3.79 6.93 19.74
C ILE A 256 -3.10 7.53 18.51
N SER A 257 -1.85 7.95 18.62
CA SER A 257 -1.11 8.54 17.49
C SER A 257 -0.71 7.51 16.41
N ILE A 258 -0.71 6.23 16.75
CA ILE A 258 -0.35 5.13 15.83
C ILE A 258 -1.55 4.71 14.98
N PHE A 259 -2.78 4.90 15.49
CA PHE A 259 -3.98 4.43 14.81
C PHE A 259 -4.17 5.12 13.46
N PRO A 260 -4.40 4.37 12.37
CA PRO A 260 -4.57 4.93 11.03
C PRO A 260 -6.02 5.42 10.82
N TYR A 261 -6.30 6.65 11.28
CA TYR A 261 -7.67 7.24 11.29
C TYR A 261 -8.41 7.24 9.95
N PHE A 262 -7.72 7.19 8.82
CA PHE A 262 -8.37 7.12 7.51
C PHE A 262 -9.22 5.84 7.33
N ILE A 263 -8.97 4.79 8.12
CA ILE A 263 -9.81 3.57 8.17
C ILE A 263 -11.23 3.90 8.62
N ILE A 264 -11.39 4.83 9.58
CA ILE A 264 -12.72 5.27 10.03
C ILE A 264 -13.48 5.91 8.86
N GLY A 265 -12.80 6.73 8.06
CA GLY A 265 -13.39 7.32 6.85
C GLY A 265 -13.80 6.26 5.83
N PHE A 266 -12.96 5.23 5.60
CA PHE A 266 -13.29 4.10 4.73
C PHE A 266 -14.55 3.37 5.21
N LEU A 267 -14.62 3.04 6.51
CA LEU A 267 -15.80 2.40 7.11
C LEU A 267 -17.06 3.28 7.00
N ALA A 268 -16.92 4.59 7.19
CA ALA A 268 -18.04 5.53 7.03
C ALA A 268 -18.62 5.48 5.62
N PHE A 269 -17.79 5.42 4.58
CA PHE A 269 -18.27 5.25 3.20
C PHE A 269 -18.90 3.87 2.96
N GLY A 270 -18.43 2.81 3.61
CA GLY A 270 -19.10 1.50 3.64
C GLY A 270 -20.48 1.55 4.29
N VAL A 271 -20.64 2.31 5.38
CA VAL A 271 -21.94 2.55 6.00
C VAL A 271 -22.86 3.35 5.06
N ILE A 272 -22.36 4.41 4.44
CA ILE A 272 -23.10 5.19 3.45
C ILE A 272 -23.58 4.28 2.31
N ARG A 273 -22.71 3.38 1.81
CA ARG A 273 -23.07 2.41 0.78
C ARG A 273 -24.20 1.49 1.25
N THR A 274 -24.06 0.89 2.43
CA THR A 274 -25.05 -0.03 2.99
C THR A 274 -26.41 0.63 3.19
N ILE A 275 -26.44 1.84 3.75
CA ILE A 275 -27.68 2.60 3.95
C ILE A 275 -28.26 3.02 2.60
N GLY A 276 -27.45 3.55 1.70
CA GLY A 276 -27.90 4.01 0.39
C GLY A 276 -28.53 2.91 -0.45
N ASP A 277 -27.95 1.70 -0.43
CA ASP A 277 -28.52 0.54 -1.14
C ASP A 277 -29.87 0.09 -0.55
N GLN A 278 -30.06 0.24 0.78
CA GLN A 278 -31.37 -0.05 1.41
C GLN A 278 -32.47 0.97 1.05
N PHE A 279 -32.06 2.22 0.85
CA PHE A 279 -32.98 3.31 0.53
C PHE A 279 -32.93 3.73 -0.95
N GLU A 280 -32.32 2.92 -1.83
CA GLU A 280 -32.15 3.21 -3.26
C GLU A 280 -33.47 3.57 -3.94
N TYR A 281 -34.54 2.85 -3.65
CA TYR A 281 -35.87 3.11 -4.21
C TYR A 281 -36.46 4.46 -3.79
N GLN A 282 -36.17 4.91 -2.56
CA GLN A 282 -36.69 6.17 -2.03
C GLN A 282 -35.85 7.38 -2.49
N ILE A 283 -34.53 7.19 -2.66
CA ILE A 283 -33.59 8.21 -3.17
C ILE A 283 -33.77 8.41 -4.67
N GLY A 284 -34.19 7.36 -5.39
CA GLY A 284 -34.17 7.24 -6.83
C GLY A 284 -32.91 6.51 -7.31
N SER A 285 -33.10 5.34 -7.91
CA SER A 285 -31.98 4.45 -8.31
C SER A 285 -30.98 5.15 -9.25
N GLU A 286 -31.42 6.01 -10.15
CA GLU A 286 -30.52 6.75 -11.02
C GLU A 286 -29.62 7.74 -10.27
N LEU A 287 -30.19 8.49 -9.33
CA LEU A 287 -29.43 9.43 -8.50
C LEU A 287 -28.41 8.72 -7.62
N TRP A 288 -28.81 7.62 -6.98
CA TRP A 288 -27.92 6.82 -6.15
C TRP A 288 -26.76 6.20 -6.95
N ASN A 289 -27.08 5.56 -8.08
CA ASN A 289 -26.07 4.94 -8.93
C ASN A 289 -25.09 5.97 -9.51
N ASN A 290 -25.56 7.15 -9.92
CA ASN A 290 -24.71 8.24 -10.37
C ASN A 290 -23.80 8.76 -9.24
N PHE A 291 -24.33 8.91 -8.02
CA PHE A 291 -23.51 9.28 -6.86
C PHE A 291 -22.40 8.27 -6.60
N VAL A 292 -22.74 6.98 -6.52
CA VAL A 292 -21.76 5.89 -6.30
C VAL A 292 -20.73 5.86 -7.42
N HIS A 293 -21.15 6.00 -8.67
CA HIS A 293 -20.25 6.03 -9.84
C HIS A 293 -19.25 7.19 -9.75
N ASN A 294 -19.73 8.41 -9.45
CA ASN A 294 -18.89 9.59 -9.34
C ASN A 294 -17.86 9.48 -8.19
N ILE A 295 -18.27 8.91 -7.04
CA ILE A 295 -17.34 8.68 -5.92
C ILE A 295 -16.29 7.63 -6.28
N LYS A 296 -16.65 6.54 -6.95
CA LYS A 296 -15.70 5.54 -7.46
C LYS A 296 -14.69 6.16 -8.42
N PHE A 297 -15.17 6.93 -9.40
CA PHE A 297 -14.31 7.62 -10.36
C PHE A 297 -13.34 8.58 -9.67
N LEU A 298 -13.83 9.37 -8.69
CA LEU A 298 -12.99 10.29 -7.94
C LEU A 298 -11.94 9.53 -7.10
N ALA A 299 -12.32 8.42 -6.48
CA ALA A 299 -11.38 7.59 -5.72
C ALA A 299 -10.24 7.07 -6.62
N GLU A 300 -10.56 6.52 -7.78
CA GLU A 300 -9.58 6.01 -8.75
C GLU A 300 -8.67 7.11 -9.28
N LEU A 301 -9.22 8.27 -9.63
CA LEU A 301 -8.44 9.42 -10.07
C LEU A 301 -7.44 9.90 -9.00
N LEU A 302 -7.88 10.01 -7.74
CA LEU A 302 -7.01 10.39 -6.63
C LEU A 302 -5.90 9.37 -6.40
N LEU A 303 -6.18 8.08 -6.57
CA LEU A 303 -5.18 7.02 -6.49
C LEU A 303 -4.16 7.13 -7.63
N ILE A 304 -4.58 7.36 -8.87
CA ILE A 304 -3.64 7.53 -10.01
C ILE A 304 -2.74 8.77 -9.78
N ILE A 305 -3.30 9.88 -9.28
CA ILE A 305 -2.52 11.08 -8.91
C ILE A 305 -1.49 10.74 -7.82
N ALA A 306 -1.89 9.99 -6.80
CA ALA A 306 -0.97 9.57 -5.74
C ALA A 306 0.11 8.61 -6.26
N MET A 307 -0.21 7.73 -7.22
CA MET A 307 0.76 6.82 -7.84
C MET A 307 1.79 7.57 -8.69
N SER A 308 1.38 8.62 -9.42
CA SER A 308 2.35 9.47 -10.12
C SER A 308 3.34 10.11 -9.14
N ALA A 309 2.86 10.56 -7.97
CA ALA A 309 3.70 11.12 -6.91
C ALA A 309 4.66 10.07 -6.31
N ILE A 310 4.26 8.80 -6.20
CA ILE A 310 5.17 7.71 -5.83
C ILE A 310 6.28 7.58 -6.87
N GLY A 311 5.96 7.63 -8.16
CA GLY A 311 6.94 7.67 -9.24
C GLY A 311 7.96 8.80 -9.05
N TYR A 312 7.49 10.03 -8.82
CA TYR A 312 8.37 11.19 -8.57
C TYR A 312 9.28 11.04 -7.36
N ASN A 313 8.84 10.32 -6.33
CA ASN A 313 9.66 10.05 -5.13
C ASN A 313 10.59 8.83 -5.28
N THR A 314 10.45 8.05 -6.35
CA THR A 314 11.27 6.89 -6.65
C THR A 314 12.55 7.33 -7.36
N LYS A 315 13.62 7.56 -6.56
CA LYS A 315 14.93 7.99 -7.06
C LYS A 315 15.92 6.83 -7.03
N ILE A 316 16.51 6.54 -8.18
CA ILE A 316 17.48 5.44 -8.36
C ILE A 316 18.73 5.66 -7.50
N ASP A 317 19.16 6.92 -7.31
CA ASP A 317 20.37 7.22 -6.53
C ASP A 317 20.21 6.86 -5.02
N LYS A 318 19.00 6.88 -4.49
CA LYS A 318 18.76 6.45 -3.10
C LYS A 318 19.07 4.97 -2.88
N PHE A 319 19.03 4.16 -3.92
CA PHE A 319 19.25 2.72 -3.84
C PHE A 319 20.72 2.32 -3.95
N LYS A 320 21.58 3.16 -4.56
CA LYS A 320 23.00 2.87 -4.75
C LYS A 320 23.80 2.78 -3.44
N ASN A 321 23.34 3.45 -2.38
CA ASN A 321 24.02 3.52 -1.09
C ASN A 321 23.53 2.51 -0.06
N LEU A 322 22.69 1.57 -0.45
CA LEU A 322 22.18 0.52 0.42
C LEU A 322 23.26 -0.55 0.62
N GLY A 323 23.65 -0.80 1.88
CA GLY A 323 24.55 -1.90 2.21
C GLY A 323 23.93 -3.25 1.83
N LEU A 324 24.72 -4.17 1.29
CA LEU A 324 24.19 -5.43 0.76
C LEU A 324 23.56 -6.35 1.82
N LYS A 325 24.13 -6.42 3.01
CA LYS A 325 23.66 -7.36 4.05
C LYS A 325 22.23 -7.07 4.53
N PRO A 326 21.88 -5.83 4.96
CA PRO A 326 20.50 -5.52 5.32
C PRO A 326 19.56 -5.55 4.11
N PHE A 327 20.06 -5.32 2.89
CA PHE A 327 19.27 -5.45 1.66
C PHE A 327 18.81 -6.88 1.46
N TYR A 328 19.70 -7.87 1.61
CA TYR A 328 19.34 -9.29 1.53
C TYR A 328 18.38 -9.72 2.65
N LEU A 329 18.55 -9.19 3.87
CA LEU A 329 17.61 -9.47 4.95
C LEU A 329 16.20 -8.99 4.60
N GLY A 330 16.07 -7.79 4.04
CA GLY A 330 14.77 -7.27 3.57
C GLY A 330 14.19 -8.04 2.40
N PHE A 331 15.02 -8.49 1.46
CA PHE A 331 14.60 -9.38 0.37
C PHE A 331 13.99 -10.68 0.90
N ILE A 332 14.68 -11.34 1.83
CA ILE A 332 14.18 -12.56 2.46
C ILE A 332 12.89 -12.28 3.24
N ALA A 333 12.81 -11.15 3.95
CA ALA A 333 11.60 -10.74 4.64
C ALA A 333 10.42 -10.59 3.68
N ALA A 334 10.61 -9.90 2.55
CA ALA A 334 9.57 -9.68 1.54
C ALA A 334 9.09 -10.99 0.91
N ILE A 335 10.03 -11.87 0.52
CA ILE A 335 9.68 -13.18 -0.05
C ILE A 335 8.99 -14.05 0.98
N SER A 336 9.46 -14.06 2.24
CA SER A 336 8.88 -14.90 3.28
C SER A 336 7.41 -14.58 3.53
N VAL A 337 7.04 -13.29 3.55
CA VAL A 337 5.63 -12.88 3.68
C VAL A 337 4.80 -13.37 2.49
N GLY A 338 5.33 -13.25 1.27
CA GLY A 338 4.67 -13.76 0.07
C GLY A 338 4.45 -15.27 0.11
N ILE A 339 5.48 -16.03 0.48
CA ILE A 339 5.39 -17.51 0.60
C ILE A 339 4.40 -17.91 1.70
N VAL A 340 4.48 -17.29 2.88
CA VAL A 340 3.59 -17.60 4.00
C VAL A 340 2.14 -17.29 3.62
N SER A 341 1.90 -16.11 3.02
CA SER A 341 0.59 -15.73 2.53
C SER A 341 0.05 -16.74 1.52
N PHE A 342 0.82 -17.06 0.49
CA PHE A 342 0.44 -18.07 -0.52
C PHE A 342 0.12 -19.43 0.12
N SER A 343 1.01 -19.93 1.00
CA SER A 343 0.84 -21.25 1.62
C SER A 343 -0.44 -21.33 2.46
N ILE A 344 -0.75 -20.28 3.22
CA ILE A 344 -1.96 -20.26 4.06
C ILE A 344 -3.21 -20.18 3.20
N ILE A 345 -3.21 -19.31 2.17
CA ILE A 345 -4.34 -19.17 1.27
C ILE A 345 -4.59 -20.50 0.54
N TYR A 346 -3.57 -21.15 0.03
CA TYR A 346 -3.67 -22.43 -0.67
C TYR A 346 -4.17 -23.58 0.23
N LEU A 347 -3.91 -23.51 1.55
CA LEU A 347 -4.34 -24.54 2.51
C LEU A 347 -5.76 -24.32 3.04
N ILE A 348 -6.26 -23.08 3.07
CA ILE A 348 -7.52 -22.73 3.75
C ILE A 348 -8.63 -22.41 2.75
N PHE A 349 -8.28 -21.79 1.64
CA PHE A 349 -9.21 -21.32 0.61
C PHE A 349 -8.99 -22.05 -0.72
#